data_9de1c9f966d0616404571530b5d0008e
#
_entry.id   9de1c9f966d0616404571530b5d0008e
#
_cell.length_a   1.000
_cell.length_b   1.000
_cell.length_c   1.000
_cell.angle_alpha   90.00
_cell.angle_beta   90.00
_cell.angle_gamma   90.00
#
_symmetry.space_group_name_H-M   'P 1'
#
loop_
_entity.id
_entity.type
_entity.pdbx_description
1 polymer ?
#
loop_
_entity_poly.entity_id
_entity_poly.type
_entity_poly.pdbx_seq_one_letter_code
_entity_poly.pdbx_strand_id
1 'polypeptide(L)'
;MVQLGYSVRFVMAQHVANAVLTATTRSEITRLIEPLVKCDLLILDEFGYLSMEPQVGPVLYEIISGRYQKGATVVTSNKSLASWGELVGDTALMMAIIDRLLHHGEVFYVRGSSYRMRGKEPVTLNVKGEGFLEEERI
;
A
#
# COMPACT_ATOMS: atom_id res chain seq x y z
N MET A 1 -12.55 -15.96 -5.31
CA MET A 1 -13.53 -14.87 -5.57
C MET A 1 -13.84 -14.72 -7.07
N VAL A 2 -12.84 -14.63 -7.96
CA VAL A 2 -13.10 -14.49 -9.41
C VAL A 2 -13.97 -15.64 -9.97
N GLN A 3 -13.70 -16.87 -9.56
CA GLN A 3 -14.49 -18.05 -9.96
C GLN A 3 -15.96 -18.01 -9.48
N LEU A 4 -16.28 -17.15 -8.52
CA LEU A 4 -17.64 -16.94 -7.99
C LEU A 4 -18.32 -15.70 -8.60
N GLY A 5 -17.73 -15.11 -9.65
CA GLY A 5 -18.28 -13.95 -10.35
C GLY A 5 -17.99 -12.59 -9.71
N TYR A 6 -17.16 -12.54 -8.66
CA TYR A 6 -16.76 -11.27 -8.06
C TYR A 6 -15.65 -10.59 -8.87
N SER A 7 -15.75 -9.28 -9.00
CA SER A 7 -14.73 -8.46 -9.63
C SER A 7 -13.57 -8.20 -8.64
N VAL A 8 -12.35 -8.53 -9.07
CA VAL A 8 -11.13 -8.35 -8.26
C VAL A 8 -10.14 -7.48 -9.01
N ARG A 9 -9.57 -6.50 -8.33
CA ARG A 9 -8.47 -5.67 -8.82
C ARG A 9 -7.27 -5.86 -7.92
N PHE A 10 -6.14 -6.20 -8.54
CA PHE A 10 -4.83 -6.20 -7.91
C PHE A 10 -3.99 -5.10 -8.55
N VAL A 11 -3.47 -4.19 -7.76
CA VAL A 11 -2.65 -3.07 -8.23
C VAL A 11 -1.58 -2.73 -7.21
N MET A 12 -0.38 -2.43 -7.68
CA MET A 12 0.68 -1.89 -6.83
C MET A 12 0.40 -0.42 -6.53
N ALA A 13 0.56 -0.02 -5.27
CA ALA A 13 0.32 1.37 -4.86
C ALA A 13 1.16 2.37 -5.68
N GLN A 14 2.40 2.01 -6.03
CA GLN A 14 3.27 2.85 -6.85
C GLN A 14 2.75 3.02 -8.29
N HIS A 15 2.07 2.02 -8.85
CA HIS A 15 1.44 2.17 -10.18
C HIS A 15 0.28 3.17 -10.14
N VAL A 16 -0.50 3.16 -9.07
CA VAL A 16 -1.56 4.18 -8.85
C VAL A 16 -0.92 5.57 -8.74
N ALA A 17 0.13 5.71 -7.93
CA ALA A 17 0.85 6.97 -7.76
C ALA A 17 1.38 7.50 -9.10
N ASN A 18 2.07 6.67 -9.88
CA ASN A 18 2.61 7.06 -11.17
C ASN A 18 1.51 7.48 -12.16
N ALA A 19 0.38 6.76 -12.19
CA ALA A 19 -0.75 7.10 -13.04
C ALA A 19 -1.38 8.46 -12.65
N VAL A 20 -1.45 8.75 -11.34
CA VAL A 20 -1.91 10.07 -10.84
C VAL A 20 -0.98 11.18 -11.30
N LEU A 21 0.34 10.98 -11.19
CA LEU A 21 1.34 11.99 -11.55
C LEU A 21 1.40 12.25 -13.06
N THR A 22 1.05 11.26 -13.89
CA THR A 22 1.02 11.40 -15.35
C THR A 22 -0.31 11.92 -15.90
N ALA A 23 -1.38 11.85 -15.10
CA ALA A 23 -2.68 12.39 -15.47
C ALA A 23 -2.64 13.91 -15.58
N THR A 24 -3.16 14.44 -16.69
CA THR A 24 -3.20 15.88 -16.97
C THR A 24 -4.58 16.47 -16.75
N THR A 25 -5.61 15.64 -16.67
CA THR A 25 -7.00 16.05 -16.50
C THR A 25 -7.70 15.32 -15.39
N ARG A 26 -8.72 15.96 -14.80
CA ARG A 26 -9.59 15.30 -13.80
C ARG A 26 -10.31 14.08 -14.37
N SER A 27 -10.63 14.09 -15.65
CA SER A 27 -11.26 12.96 -16.34
C SER A 27 -10.36 11.73 -16.37
N GLU A 28 -9.05 11.89 -16.55
CA GLU A 28 -8.07 10.79 -16.49
C GLU A 28 -7.99 10.22 -15.07
N ILE A 29 -7.94 11.08 -14.06
CA ILE A 29 -8.00 10.64 -12.66
C ILE A 29 -9.28 9.85 -12.38
N THR A 30 -10.44 10.34 -12.82
CA THR A 30 -11.72 9.63 -12.62
C THR A 30 -11.72 8.26 -13.27
N ARG A 31 -11.19 8.12 -14.50
CA ARG A 31 -11.06 6.82 -15.18
C ARG A 31 -10.12 5.85 -14.45
N LEU A 32 -9.09 6.36 -13.80
CA LEU A 32 -8.21 5.56 -12.96
C LEU A 32 -8.92 5.06 -11.70
N ILE A 33 -9.63 5.94 -11.01
CA ILE A 33 -10.27 5.67 -9.72
C ILE A 33 -11.48 4.75 -9.86
N GLU A 34 -12.33 4.99 -10.84
CA GLU A 34 -13.63 4.36 -10.97
C GLU A 34 -13.59 2.82 -10.91
N PRO A 35 -12.71 2.10 -11.66
CA PRO A 35 -12.63 0.64 -11.56
C PRO A 35 -12.07 0.16 -10.22
N LEU A 36 -11.25 0.96 -9.54
CA LEU A 36 -10.70 0.63 -8.22
C LEU A 36 -11.75 0.81 -7.12
N VAL A 37 -12.64 1.76 -7.26
CA VAL A 37 -13.74 1.99 -6.31
C VAL A 37 -14.86 0.97 -6.50
N LYS A 38 -15.20 0.61 -7.73
CA LYS A 38 -16.37 -0.22 -8.05
C LYS A 38 -16.15 -1.73 -7.89
N CYS A 39 -14.91 -2.21 -7.91
CA CYS A 39 -14.66 -3.66 -7.78
C CYS A 39 -15.05 -4.20 -6.39
N ASP A 40 -15.43 -5.47 -6.34
CA ASP A 40 -15.82 -6.14 -5.08
C ASP A 40 -14.62 -6.29 -4.13
N LEU A 41 -13.45 -6.61 -4.67
CA LEU A 41 -12.21 -6.70 -3.91
C LEU A 41 -11.10 -5.88 -4.59
N LEU A 42 -10.53 -4.95 -3.85
CA LEU A 42 -9.29 -4.25 -4.21
C LEU A 42 -8.13 -4.81 -3.38
N ILE A 43 -7.06 -5.20 -4.04
CA ILE A 43 -5.78 -5.52 -3.40
C ILE A 43 -4.79 -4.43 -3.81
N LEU A 44 -4.40 -3.60 -2.84
CA LEU A 44 -3.42 -2.54 -3.00
C LEU A 44 -2.10 -3.01 -2.42
N ASP A 45 -1.18 -3.42 -3.29
CA ASP A 45 0.06 -4.09 -2.92
C ASP A 45 1.23 -3.12 -2.76
N GLU A 46 2.16 -3.45 -1.87
CA GLU A 46 3.38 -2.68 -1.58
C GLU A 46 3.11 -1.22 -1.17
N PHE A 47 2.05 -0.98 -0.39
CA PHE A 47 1.71 0.37 0.07
C PHE A 47 2.82 0.94 0.96
N GLY A 48 3.31 2.12 0.60
CA GLY A 48 4.35 2.82 1.36
C GLY A 48 5.76 2.29 1.15
N TYR A 49 6.01 1.40 0.19
CA TYR A 49 7.36 0.96 -0.16
C TYR A 49 8.27 2.15 -0.54
N LEU A 50 7.74 3.08 -1.32
CA LEU A 50 8.37 4.37 -1.62
C LEU A 50 7.49 5.50 -1.07
N SER A 51 8.09 6.64 -0.75
CA SER A 51 7.38 7.89 -0.52
C SER A 51 6.64 8.29 -1.79
N MET A 52 5.48 8.92 -1.64
CA MET A 52 4.63 9.35 -2.73
C MET A 52 4.56 10.87 -2.76
N GLU A 53 4.39 11.43 -3.95
CA GLU A 53 4.18 12.86 -4.11
C GLU A 53 2.86 13.30 -3.44
N PRO A 54 2.79 14.53 -2.89
CA PRO A 54 1.61 15.03 -2.17
C PRO A 54 0.30 14.93 -2.96
N GLN A 55 0.36 15.04 -4.30
CA GLN A 55 -0.81 14.96 -5.18
C GLN A 55 -1.50 13.58 -5.15
N VAL A 56 -0.77 12.54 -4.75
CA VAL A 56 -1.29 11.17 -4.69
C VAL A 56 -2.22 10.98 -3.50
N GLY A 57 -1.97 11.66 -2.39
CA GLY A 57 -2.73 11.52 -1.15
C GLY A 57 -4.24 11.70 -1.31
N PRO A 58 -4.72 12.82 -1.91
CA PRO A 58 -6.16 13.04 -2.14
C PRO A 58 -6.80 11.95 -3.00
N VAL A 59 -6.09 11.40 -3.97
CA VAL A 59 -6.60 10.32 -4.84
C VAL A 59 -6.70 9.01 -4.08
N LEU A 60 -5.71 8.66 -3.26
CA LEU A 60 -5.78 7.50 -2.36
C LEU A 60 -6.94 7.64 -1.37
N TYR A 61 -7.12 8.82 -0.80
CA TYR A 61 -8.26 9.10 0.07
C TYR A 61 -9.59 8.92 -0.66
N GLU A 62 -9.71 9.39 -1.90
CA GLU A 62 -10.93 9.23 -2.72
C GLU A 62 -11.21 7.74 -2.99
N ILE A 63 -10.19 6.94 -3.32
CA ILE A 63 -10.33 5.50 -3.53
C ILE A 63 -10.81 4.81 -2.24
N ILE A 64 -10.13 5.02 -1.11
CA ILE A 64 -10.46 4.35 0.15
C ILE A 64 -11.82 4.81 0.69
N SER A 65 -12.13 6.10 0.60
CA SER A 65 -13.43 6.64 1.02
C SER A 65 -14.57 6.16 0.14
N GLY A 66 -14.36 6.06 -1.18
CA GLY A 66 -15.35 5.53 -2.11
C GLY A 66 -15.67 4.04 -1.89
N ARG A 67 -14.72 3.30 -1.33
CA ARG A 67 -14.85 1.88 -0.98
C ARG A 67 -15.38 1.63 0.43
N TYR A 68 -15.27 2.64 1.30
CA TYR A 68 -15.65 2.51 2.70
C TYR A 68 -17.09 1.96 2.85
N GLN A 69 -17.23 0.84 3.55
CA GLN A 69 -18.48 0.09 3.75
C GLN A 69 -19.17 -0.45 2.47
N LYS A 70 -18.46 -0.48 1.34
CA LYS A 70 -19.05 -0.94 0.05
C LYS A 70 -18.32 -2.14 -0.53
N GLY A 71 -17.01 -2.18 -0.45
CA GLY A 71 -16.19 -3.24 -1.03
C GLY A 71 -15.04 -3.65 -0.13
N ALA A 72 -14.59 -4.89 -0.27
CA ALA A 72 -13.46 -5.40 0.47
C ALA A 72 -12.15 -4.77 -0.04
N THR A 73 -11.27 -4.39 0.87
CA THR A 73 -9.96 -3.83 0.55
C THR A 73 -8.88 -4.57 1.34
N VAL A 74 -7.85 -5.02 0.65
CA VAL A 74 -6.64 -5.59 1.25
C VAL A 74 -5.49 -4.66 0.90
N VAL A 75 -4.73 -4.27 1.90
CA VAL A 75 -3.51 -3.46 1.71
C VAL A 75 -2.34 -4.25 2.26
N THR A 76 -1.30 -4.43 1.47
CA THR A 76 -0.03 -4.99 1.95
C THR A 76 1.00 -3.89 2.09
N SER A 77 1.86 -4.01 3.09
CA SER A 77 2.94 -3.05 3.33
C SER A 77 4.11 -3.73 4.03
N ASN A 78 5.30 -3.27 3.76
CA ASN A 78 6.50 -3.61 4.50
C ASN A 78 6.81 -2.60 5.62
N LYS A 79 5.99 -1.55 5.75
CA LYS A 79 6.12 -0.51 6.78
C LYS A 79 5.06 -0.66 7.86
N SER A 80 5.38 -0.22 9.06
CA SER A 80 4.39 -0.12 10.13
C SER A 80 3.36 0.98 9.84
N LEU A 81 2.15 0.84 10.36
CA LEU A 81 1.11 1.88 10.24
C LEU A 81 1.57 3.23 10.81
N ALA A 82 2.40 3.21 11.86
CA ALA A 82 2.94 4.44 12.46
C ALA A 82 3.80 5.24 11.47
N SER A 83 4.48 4.59 10.54
CA SER A 83 5.31 5.25 9.52
C SER A 83 4.53 5.70 8.28
N TRP A 84 3.24 5.38 8.18
CA TRP A 84 2.43 5.81 7.04
C TRP A 84 2.12 7.30 7.05
N GLY A 85 2.12 7.95 8.21
CA GLY A 85 1.81 9.38 8.34
C GLY A 85 2.63 10.29 7.44
N GLU A 86 3.85 9.88 7.08
CA GLU A 86 4.78 10.69 6.27
C GLU A 86 4.77 10.33 4.78
N LEU A 87 3.96 9.34 4.35
CA LEU A 87 4.06 8.79 2.99
C LEU A 87 3.73 9.78 1.87
N VAL A 88 2.81 10.70 2.12
CA VAL A 88 2.33 11.69 1.13
C VAL A 88 2.56 13.12 1.58
N GLY A 89 3.34 13.35 2.65
CA GLY A 89 3.61 14.68 3.19
C GLY A 89 2.42 15.35 3.89
N ASP A 90 1.30 14.66 4.05
CA ASP A 90 0.10 15.12 4.77
C ASP A 90 -0.34 14.07 5.79
N THR A 91 0.10 14.25 7.03
CA THR A 91 -0.18 13.33 8.12
C THR A 91 -1.67 13.26 8.44
N ALA A 92 -2.40 14.38 8.40
CA ALA A 92 -3.83 14.40 8.71
C ALA A 92 -4.63 13.60 7.67
N LEU A 93 -4.29 13.74 6.40
CA LEU A 93 -4.90 12.98 5.30
C LEU A 93 -4.61 11.47 5.44
N MET A 94 -3.36 11.11 5.74
CA MET A 94 -2.99 9.71 5.96
C MET A 94 -3.69 9.11 7.17
N MET A 95 -3.84 9.85 8.27
CA MET A 95 -4.61 9.38 9.43
C MET A 95 -6.07 9.14 9.07
N ALA A 96 -6.68 9.97 8.23
CA ALA A 96 -8.04 9.76 7.75
C ALA A 96 -8.18 8.52 6.85
N ILE A 97 -7.15 8.17 6.06
CA ILE A 97 -7.10 6.93 5.28
C ILE A 97 -6.99 5.72 6.21
N ILE A 98 -6.06 5.76 7.17
CA ILE A 98 -5.84 4.70 8.15
C ILE A 98 -7.11 4.44 8.97
N ASP A 99 -7.77 5.48 9.45
CA ASP A 99 -9.01 5.38 10.20
C ASP A 99 -10.09 4.59 9.42
N ARG A 100 -10.27 4.89 8.13
CA ARG A 100 -11.23 4.17 7.30
C ARG A 100 -10.86 2.72 7.05
N LEU A 101 -9.58 2.43 6.87
CA LEU A 101 -9.10 1.06 6.67
C LEU A 101 -9.29 0.22 7.94
N LEU A 102 -9.04 0.81 9.12
CA LEU A 102 -9.08 0.09 10.39
C LEU A 102 -10.45 0.05 11.05
N HIS A 103 -11.38 0.95 10.71
CA HIS A 103 -12.68 1.02 11.36
C HIS A 103 -13.44 -0.31 11.32
N HIS A 104 -13.37 -1.03 10.20
CA HIS A 104 -13.95 -2.38 10.03
C HIS A 104 -12.90 -3.39 9.57
N GLY A 105 -11.62 -3.06 9.73
CA GLY A 105 -10.49 -3.85 9.27
C GLY A 105 -9.73 -4.53 10.39
N GLU A 106 -8.90 -5.50 9.99
CA GLU A 106 -7.98 -6.20 10.86
C GLU A 106 -6.55 -6.04 10.34
N VAL A 107 -5.59 -5.98 11.25
CA VAL A 107 -4.16 -5.87 10.91
C VAL A 107 -3.48 -7.19 11.20
N PHE A 108 -2.82 -7.74 10.20
CA PHE A 108 -2.03 -8.96 10.31
C PHE A 108 -0.54 -8.64 10.22
N TYR A 109 0.21 -8.93 11.28
CA TYR A 109 1.66 -8.82 11.28
C TYR A 109 2.29 -10.16 10.94
N VAL A 110 2.88 -10.27 9.75
CA VAL A 110 3.57 -11.48 9.31
C VAL A 110 5.07 -11.31 9.55
N ARG A 111 5.63 -12.17 10.40
CA ARG A 111 7.07 -12.21 10.72
C ARG A 111 7.62 -13.58 10.35
N GLY A 112 8.85 -13.62 9.89
CA GLY A 112 9.54 -14.88 9.56
C GLY A 112 10.53 -14.72 8.40
N SER A 113 11.26 -15.80 8.14
CA SER A 113 12.19 -15.87 7.00
C SER A 113 11.41 -15.81 5.70
N SER A 114 11.97 -15.12 4.70
CA SER A 114 11.37 -15.07 3.36
C SER A 114 11.22 -16.46 2.76
N TYR A 115 10.01 -16.86 2.44
CA TYR A 115 9.76 -18.12 1.73
C TYR A 115 10.45 -18.17 0.38
N ARG A 116 10.59 -17.04 -0.30
CA ARG A 116 11.30 -16.93 -1.61
C ARG A 116 12.80 -17.25 -1.50
N MET A 117 13.37 -17.09 -0.30
CA MET A 117 14.77 -17.39 -0.01
C MET A 117 14.99 -18.81 0.51
N ARG A 118 13.93 -19.59 0.67
CA ARG A 118 14.00 -20.97 1.15
C ARG A 118 14.80 -21.83 0.17
N GLY A 119 15.88 -22.42 0.65
CA GLY A 119 16.78 -23.25 -0.16
C GLY A 119 17.78 -22.45 -1.02
N LYS A 120 17.90 -21.14 -0.85
CA LYS A 120 18.96 -20.32 -1.44
C LYS A 120 20.00 -19.99 -0.38
N GLU A 121 21.28 -19.95 -0.79
CA GLU A 121 22.34 -19.49 0.09
C GLU A 121 22.11 -18.02 0.49
N PRO A 122 22.44 -17.65 1.75
CA PRO A 122 22.31 -16.26 2.17
C PRO A 122 23.24 -15.38 1.32
N VAL A 123 22.67 -14.40 0.65
CA VAL A 123 23.45 -13.39 -0.08
C VAL A 123 24.08 -12.47 0.97
N THR A 124 25.36 -12.68 1.23
CA THR A 124 26.15 -11.77 2.09
C THR A 124 26.53 -10.55 1.25
N LEU A 125 25.82 -9.45 1.45
CA LEU A 125 26.25 -8.16 0.91
C LEU A 125 27.41 -7.67 1.74
N ASN A 126 28.65 -7.80 1.22
CA ASN A 126 29.83 -7.16 1.80
C ASN A 126 29.74 -5.66 1.56
N VAL A 127 29.07 -4.95 2.45
CA VAL A 127 29.14 -3.49 2.52
C VAL A 127 30.45 -3.16 3.23
N LYS A 128 31.50 -2.85 2.48
CA LYS A 128 32.68 -2.18 3.02
C LYS A 128 32.30 -0.76 3.39
N GLY A 129 32.21 -0.51 4.68
CA GLY A 129 32.05 0.86 5.22
C GLY A 129 31.19 0.89 6.48
N GLU A 130 31.88 0.94 7.61
CA GLU A 130 31.52 1.55 8.90
C GLU A 130 30.17 1.22 9.57
N GLY A 131 30.27 0.51 10.70
CA GLY A 131 29.51 0.76 11.93
C GLY A 131 28.04 0.37 11.94
N PHE A 132 27.74 -0.93 12.00
CA PHE A 132 26.46 -1.36 12.55
C PHE A 132 26.68 -1.97 13.92
N LEU A 133 26.06 -1.35 14.92
CA LEU A 133 25.94 -1.86 16.27
C LEU A 133 25.22 -3.22 16.23
N GLU A 134 25.80 -4.18 16.93
CA GLU A 134 25.18 -5.47 17.22
C GLU A 134 23.87 -5.22 17.95
N GLU A 135 22.74 -5.60 17.36
CA GLU A 135 21.51 -5.79 18.12
C GLU A 135 21.52 -7.21 18.71
N GLU A 136 21.46 -7.23 20.03
CA GLU A 136 21.45 -8.42 20.87
C GLU A 136 20.32 -9.36 20.49
N ARG A 137 20.70 -10.64 20.46
CA ARG A 137 19.78 -11.77 20.44
C ARG A 137 18.95 -11.79 21.74
N ILE A 138 17.66 -11.78 21.55
CA ILE A 138 16.74 -12.38 22.51
C ILE A 138 16.00 -13.52 21.83
#